data_2d2528d47cfa48a1b222dc46ffb4ed1b
#
_entry.id   2d2528d47cfa48a1b222dc46ffb4ed1b
#
_cell.length_a   1.000
_cell.length_b   1.000
_cell.length_c   1.000
_cell.angle_alpha   90.00
_cell.angle_beta   90.00
_cell.angle_gamma   90.00
#
_symmetry.space_group_name_H-M   'P 1'
#
loop_
_entity.id
_entity.type
_entity.pdbx_description
1 polymer ?
#
loop_
_entity_poly.entity_id
_entity_poly.type
_entity_poly.pdbx_seq_one_letter_code
_entity_poly.pdbx_strand_id
1 'polypeptide(L)'
;NPLQDISFASVLMSPIYGFTVDDMAQMRGNERKQPLYLACKSFGNQNRQAAAFLEDLEQYRTMAATMPADRLLNYIYQKSGYLNMVQTMTHGESRLANLQMLMEYAKQFEQAGYHGLSGFIRYIDRLQKQDADLPAASVMSEGADAVKIMSIHRSKGLEFPICILARCSNPFNREQKDALLHPRLGLGVKLRDLETNCRYTTLPREAIALEMNREKLSEEMRVLYVAMTRAKEKLIMLSTVKNLDRTLTKLAAQLSGERKQEPFVVNRASSFSDWILSCALSHTDGHQLRERAMADDSIILRNSSQPWSMHVVLPPKQEPVIEETEEKQEAPVNRNLLQSLQEKIEFQYQRKMLTQLPAKVTASELA
;
A
#
# COMPACT_ATOMS: atom_id res chain seq x y z
N ASN A 1 -0.75 2.30 28.20
CA ASN A 1 0.03 1.63 29.24
C ASN A 1 1.34 2.40 29.47
N PRO A 2 1.50 3.14 30.59
CA PRO A 2 2.68 3.98 30.82
C PRO A 2 3.98 3.18 31.02
N LEU A 3 3.88 1.87 31.19
CA LEU A 3 5.04 0.99 31.30
C LEU A 3 5.62 0.57 29.93
N GLN A 4 5.04 1.04 28.82
CA GLN A 4 5.61 0.85 27.49
C GLN A 4 6.53 2.02 27.15
N ASP A 5 7.82 1.81 27.30
CA ASP A 5 8.83 2.86 27.16
C ASP A 5 8.80 3.58 25.82
N ILE A 6 8.58 2.86 24.71
CA ILE A 6 8.54 3.46 23.36
C ILE A 6 7.38 4.46 23.23
N SER A 7 6.18 4.03 23.60
CA SER A 7 5.00 4.91 23.55
C SER A 7 5.11 6.08 24.52
N PHE A 8 5.68 5.83 25.70
CA PHE A 8 5.87 6.85 26.71
C PHE A 8 6.89 7.90 26.26
N ALA A 9 8.04 7.48 25.74
CA ALA A 9 9.05 8.35 25.18
C ALA A 9 8.49 9.18 24.00
N SER A 10 7.70 8.56 23.12
CA SER A 10 7.06 9.27 21.99
C SER A 10 6.16 10.41 22.45
N VAL A 11 5.45 10.22 23.56
CA VAL A 11 4.60 11.29 24.13
C VAL A 11 5.46 12.42 24.72
N LEU A 12 6.50 12.08 25.49
CA LEU A 12 7.40 13.06 26.08
C LEU A 12 8.12 13.91 25.01
N MET A 13 8.62 13.25 23.97
CA MET A 13 9.32 13.91 22.85
C MET A 13 8.37 14.58 21.86
N SER A 14 7.06 14.45 22.05
CA SER A 14 6.08 15.12 21.20
C SER A 14 6.19 16.65 21.34
N PRO A 15 5.75 17.41 20.33
CA PRO A 15 5.71 18.87 20.41
C PRO A 15 4.90 19.42 21.58
N ILE A 16 4.02 18.62 22.19
CA ILE A 16 3.22 19.01 23.36
C ILE A 16 4.09 19.22 24.58
N TYR A 17 5.06 18.33 24.80
CA TYR A 17 5.90 18.35 25.98
C TYR A 17 7.36 18.74 25.69
N GLY A 18 7.85 18.49 24.48
CA GLY A 18 9.12 18.99 23.97
C GLY A 18 10.38 18.49 24.69
N PHE A 19 10.34 17.29 25.30
CA PHE A 19 11.52 16.71 25.88
C PHE A 19 12.52 16.31 24.80
N THR A 20 13.81 16.49 25.08
CA THR A 20 14.91 16.11 24.21
C THR A 20 15.43 14.70 24.51
N VAL A 21 16.28 14.18 23.62
CA VAL A 21 16.97 12.90 23.85
C VAL A 21 17.86 12.97 25.09
N ASP A 22 18.48 14.13 25.35
CA ASP A 22 19.32 14.37 26.53
C ASP A 22 18.49 14.34 27.82
N ASP A 23 17.29 14.90 27.82
CA ASP A 23 16.37 14.78 28.95
C ASP A 23 16.00 13.33 29.22
N MET A 24 15.74 12.53 28.17
CA MET A 24 15.49 11.10 28.31
C MET A 24 16.68 10.35 28.91
N ALA A 25 17.90 10.71 28.49
CA ALA A 25 19.13 10.14 29.02
C ALA A 25 19.34 10.49 30.50
N GLN A 26 19.07 11.75 30.86
CA GLN A 26 19.14 12.19 32.27
C GLN A 26 18.09 11.50 33.14
N MET A 27 16.84 11.37 32.64
CA MET A 27 15.80 10.62 33.35
C MET A 27 16.19 9.19 33.64
N ARG A 28 16.82 8.49 32.66
CA ARG A 28 17.24 7.10 32.85
C ARG A 28 18.42 6.95 33.79
N GLY A 29 19.32 7.92 33.83
CA GLY A 29 20.53 7.86 34.64
C GLY A 29 21.28 6.54 34.44
N ASN A 30 21.70 5.91 35.53
CA ASN A 30 22.41 4.63 35.51
C ASN A 30 21.50 3.41 35.53
N GLU A 31 20.19 3.56 35.71
CA GLU A 31 19.23 2.47 35.85
C GLU A 31 18.55 2.08 34.52
N ARG A 32 19.29 1.42 33.65
CA ARG A 32 18.83 1.04 32.30
C ARG A 32 17.63 0.07 32.27
N LYS A 33 17.37 -0.66 33.35
CA LYS A 33 16.30 -1.68 33.42
C LYS A 33 14.97 -1.15 33.97
N GLN A 34 14.96 0.02 34.58
CA GLN A 34 13.74 0.61 35.12
C GLN A 34 12.84 1.15 34.01
N PRO A 35 11.51 0.92 34.02
CA PRO A 35 10.60 1.56 33.10
C PRO A 35 10.72 3.08 33.11
N LEU A 36 10.70 3.71 31.91
CA LEU A 36 10.91 5.15 31.76
C LEU A 36 9.89 6.00 32.57
N TYR A 37 8.69 5.48 32.74
CA TYR A 37 7.67 6.13 33.58
C TYR A 37 8.10 6.27 35.06
N LEU A 38 8.70 5.25 35.63
CA LEU A 38 9.18 5.30 37.02
C LEU A 38 10.38 6.23 37.15
N ALA A 39 11.27 6.19 36.16
CA ALA A 39 12.39 7.11 36.05
C ALA A 39 11.90 8.57 35.95
N CYS A 40 10.87 8.84 35.13
CA CYS A 40 10.24 10.15 35.01
C CYS A 40 9.61 10.62 36.34
N LYS A 41 9.01 9.73 37.12
CA LYS A 41 8.48 10.06 38.46
C LYS A 41 9.59 10.57 39.40
N SER A 42 10.70 9.87 39.43
CA SER A 42 11.86 10.28 40.26
C SER A 42 12.46 11.63 39.76
N PHE A 43 12.56 11.78 38.45
CA PHE A 43 13.08 12.99 37.80
C PHE A 43 12.15 14.18 38.01
N GLY A 44 10.84 13.99 38.11
CA GLY A 44 9.85 15.02 38.36
C GLY A 44 10.03 15.77 39.68
N ASN A 45 10.72 15.15 40.65
CA ASN A 45 11.06 15.83 41.92
C ASN A 45 12.10 16.93 41.75
N GLN A 46 12.88 16.88 40.68
CA GLN A 46 13.97 17.84 40.40
C GLN A 46 13.75 18.67 39.12
N ASN A 47 12.85 18.23 38.25
CA ASN A 47 12.59 18.88 36.98
C ASN A 47 11.11 19.32 36.87
N ARG A 48 10.89 20.64 36.74
CA ARG A 48 9.55 21.24 36.70
C ARG A 48 8.72 20.76 35.49
N GLN A 49 9.37 20.52 34.33
CA GLN A 49 8.68 20.07 33.11
C GLN A 49 8.18 18.64 33.30
N ALA A 50 8.98 17.75 33.90
CA ALA A 50 8.59 16.37 34.19
C ALA A 50 7.47 16.32 35.26
N ALA A 51 7.52 17.21 36.27
CA ALA A 51 6.45 17.34 37.25
C ALA A 51 5.12 17.75 36.61
N ALA A 52 5.13 18.77 35.77
CA ALA A 52 3.96 19.26 35.03
C ALA A 52 3.38 18.18 34.11
N PHE A 53 4.22 17.42 33.40
CA PHE A 53 3.77 16.31 32.59
C PHE A 53 3.08 15.22 33.41
N LEU A 54 3.64 14.87 34.58
CA LEU A 54 3.05 13.84 35.45
C LEU A 54 1.70 14.28 36.03
N GLU A 55 1.56 15.57 36.36
CA GLU A 55 0.30 16.16 36.80
C GLU A 55 -0.75 16.09 35.68
N ASP A 56 -0.40 16.48 34.46
CA ASP A 56 -1.26 16.36 33.29
C ASP A 56 -1.69 14.91 33.06
N LEU A 57 -0.75 13.98 33.14
CA LEU A 57 -1.02 12.55 32.93
C LEU A 57 -2.03 12.01 33.95
N GLU A 58 -1.89 12.33 35.23
CA GLU A 58 -2.83 11.91 36.26
C GLU A 58 -4.20 12.56 36.10
N GLN A 59 -4.23 13.83 35.70
CA GLN A 59 -5.48 14.54 35.36
C GLN A 59 -6.19 13.83 34.18
N TYR A 60 -5.49 13.55 33.08
CA TYR A 60 -6.08 12.84 31.92
C TYR A 60 -6.55 11.44 32.27
N ARG A 61 -5.86 10.73 33.15
CA ARG A 61 -6.29 9.40 33.65
C ARG A 61 -7.59 9.47 34.45
N THR A 62 -7.68 10.45 35.32
CA THR A 62 -8.90 10.67 36.12
C THR A 62 -10.08 11.00 35.20
N MET A 63 -9.87 11.87 34.22
CA MET A 63 -10.89 12.24 33.22
C MET A 63 -11.27 11.06 32.33
N ALA A 64 -10.31 10.24 31.91
CA ALA A 64 -10.55 9.05 31.06
C ALA A 64 -11.44 7.99 31.71
N ALA A 65 -11.54 7.98 33.04
CA ALA A 65 -12.42 7.07 33.78
C ALA A 65 -13.92 7.44 33.68
N THR A 66 -14.23 8.72 33.47
CA THR A 66 -15.60 9.26 33.53
C THR A 66 -16.05 9.96 32.25
N MET A 67 -15.11 10.37 31.40
CA MET A 67 -15.40 11.19 30.21
C MET A 67 -15.37 10.33 28.92
N PRO A 68 -16.29 10.57 27.97
CA PRO A 68 -16.24 9.98 26.64
C PRO A 68 -14.94 10.30 25.90
N ALA A 69 -14.50 9.39 25.01
CA ALA A 69 -13.22 9.48 24.32
C ALA A 69 -13.11 10.74 23.43
N ASP A 70 -14.18 11.14 22.76
CA ASP A 70 -14.26 12.35 21.93
C ASP A 70 -14.06 13.62 22.76
N ARG A 71 -14.67 13.72 23.93
CA ARG A 71 -14.53 14.87 24.83
C ARG A 71 -13.14 14.93 25.46
N LEU A 72 -12.58 13.78 25.84
CA LEU A 72 -11.23 13.70 26.37
C LEU A 72 -10.20 14.17 25.32
N LEU A 73 -10.30 13.69 24.08
CA LEU A 73 -9.42 14.12 22.98
C LEU A 73 -9.53 15.64 22.75
N ASN A 74 -10.75 16.17 22.69
CA ASN A 74 -10.95 17.60 22.53
C ASN A 74 -10.32 18.41 23.68
N TYR A 75 -10.49 17.96 24.91
CA TYR A 75 -9.88 18.59 26.08
C TYR A 75 -8.34 18.60 25.98
N ILE A 76 -7.73 17.47 25.62
CA ILE A 76 -6.27 17.36 25.45
C ILE A 76 -5.80 18.34 24.36
N TYR A 77 -6.48 18.39 23.22
CA TYR A 77 -6.12 19.28 22.12
C TYR A 77 -6.22 20.76 22.48
N GLN A 78 -7.28 21.15 23.22
CA GLN A 78 -7.46 22.53 23.67
C GLN A 78 -6.43 22.91 24.73
N LYS A 79 -6.22 22.06 25.75
CA LYS A 79 -5.30 22.35 26.86
C LYS A 79 -3.85 22.43 26.36
N SER A 80 -3.44 21.54 25.44
CA SER A 80 -2.08 21.54 24.91
C SER A 80 -1.84 22.54 23.78
N GLY A 81 -2.90 23.13 23.20
CA GLY A 81 -2.80 23.96 22.01
C GLY A 81 -2.31 23.18 20.77
N TYR A 82 -2.39 21.84 20.80
CA TYR A 82 -1.77 20.96 19.79
C TYR A 82 -2.30 21.21 18.37
N LEU A 83 -3.59 21.52 18.22
CA LEU A 83 -4.17 21.83 16.91
C LEU A 83 -3.51 23.04 16.25
N ASN A 84 -3.27 24.11 17.03
CA ASN A 84 -2.60 25.32 16.52
C ASN A 84 -1.13 25.02 16.17
N MET A 85 -0.47 24.23 17.01
CA MET A 85 0.92 23.84 16.82
C MET A 85 1.10 23.01 15.54
N VAL A 86 0.19 22.07 15.28
CA VAL A 86 0.22 21.21 14.09
C VAL A 86 0.04 22.03 12.80
N GLN A 87 -0.74 23.10 12.81
CA GLN A 87 -0.92 23.98 11.65
C GLN A 87 0.38 24.64 11.18
N THR A 88 1.32 24.87 12.07
CA THR A 88 2.63 25.48 11.73
C THR A 88 3.66 24.48 11.21
N MET A 89 3.36 23.18 11.23
CA MET A 89 4.26 22.13 10.78
C MET A 89 4.16 21.92 9.25
N THR A 90 5.17 21.27 8.69
CA THR A 90 5.14 20.81 7.29
C THR A 90 3.90 19.93 7.06
N HIS A 91 3.11 20.24 6.03
CA HIS A 91 1.80 19.61 5.76
C HIS A 91 0.78 19.78 6.91
N GLY A 92 0.78 20.94 7.57
CA GLY A 92 -0.05 21.24 8.73
C GLY A 92 -1.55 21.04 8.49
N GLU A 93 -2.06 21.45 7.33
CA GLU A 93 -3.47 21.26 6.95
C GLU A 93 -3.86 19.79 6.93
N SER A 94 -3.06 18.93 6.30
CA SER A 94 -3.32 17.48 6.25
C SER A 94 -3.26 16.84 7.63
N ARG A 95 -2.32 17.27 8.46
CA ARG A 95 -2.19 16.81 9.85
C ARG A 95 -3.40 17.21 10.68
N LEU A 96 -3.84 18.48 10.56
CA LEU A 96 -5.02 18.98 11.25
C LEU A 96 -6.27 18.19 10.84
N ALA A 97 -6.46 17.94 9.55
CA ALA A 97 -7.58 17.16 9.05
C ALA A 97 -7.58 15.72 9.58
N ASN A 98 -6.39 15.10 9.70
CA ASN A 98 -6.28 13.76 10.30
C ASN A 98 -6.63 13.76 11.79
N LEU A 99 -6.27 14.81 12.53
CA LEU A 99 -6.66 14.94 13.94
C LEU A 99 -8.17 15.17 14.11
N GLN A 100 -8.77 15.94 13.22
CA GLN A 100 -10.23 16.14 13.20
C GLN A 100 -10.95 14.83 12.85
N MET A 101 -10.41 14.04 11.91
CA MET A 101 -10.96 12.74 11.59
C MET A 101 -10.86 11.76 12.77
N LEU A 102 -9.76 11.79 13.52
CA LEU A 102 -9.63 10.98 14.74
C LEU A 102 -10.72 11.34 15.77
N MET A 103 -11.03 12.63 15.91
CA MET A 103 -12.15 13.07 16.76
C MET A 103 -13.50 12.58 16.26
N GLU A 104 -13.71 12.58 14.94
CA GLU A 104 -14.96 12.06 14.36
C GLU A 104 -15.09 10.54 14.58
N TYR A 105 -14.01 9.78 14.45
CA TYR A 105 -14.02 8.34 14.80
C TYR A 105 -14.35 8.12 16.29
N ALA A 106 -13.80 8.96 17.18
CA ALA A 106 -14.12 8.86 18.60
C ALA A 106 -15.60 9.14 18.88
N LYS A 107 -16.16 10.15 18.22
CA LYS A 107 -17.58 10.50 18.31
C LYS A 107 -18.49 9.39 17.78
N GLN A 108 -18.16 8.80 16.62
CA GLN A 108 -18.91 7.68 16.03
C GLN A 108 -18.85 6.46 16.93
N PHE A 109 -17.69 6.17 17.53
CA PHE A 109 -17.52 5.07 18.50
C PHE A 109 -18.46 5.23 19.70
N GLU A 110 -18.54 6.41 20.28
CA GLU A 110 -19.42 6.69 21.42
C GLU A 110 -20.91 6.64 21.00
N GLN A 111 -21.26 7.18 19.83
CA GLN A 111 -22.64 7.14 19.29
C GLN A 111 -23.11 5.73 18.98
N ALA A 112 -22.19 4.81 18.65
CA ALA A 112 -22.50 3.40 18.45
C ALA A 112 -22.75 2.63 19.77
N GLY A 113 -22.73 3.32 20.92
CA GLY A 113 -22.96 2.73 22.25
C GLY A 113 -21.74 2.08 22.87
N TYR A 114 -20.56 2.24 22.28
CA TYR A 114 -19.30 1.79 22.88
C TYR A 114 -18.72 2.92 23.71
N HIS A 115 -18.15 2.60 24.87
CA HIS A 115 -17.63 3.61 25.80
C HIS A 115 -16.21 3.31 26.27
N GLY A 116 -15.51 4.38 26.62
CA GLY A 116 -14.23 4.34 27.31
C GLY A 116 -13.01 4.30 26.41
N LEU A 117 -11.95 4.97 26.84
CA LEU A 117 -10.69 5.15 26.10
C LEU A 117 -10.05 3.81 25.67
N SER A 118 -10.04 2.80 26.54
CA SER A 118 -9.47 1.49 26.21
C SER A 118 -10.26 0.75 25.12
N GLY A 119 -11.57 0.97 25.05
CA GLY A 119 -12.44 0.45 23.99
C GLY A 119 -12.12 1.14 22.65
N PHE A 120 -11.99 2.48 22.69
CA PHE A 120 -11.66 3.26 21.51
C PHE A 120 -10.28 2.92 20.95
N ILE A 121 -9.24 2.77 21.79
CA ILE A 121 -7.91 2.35 21.33
C ILE A 121 -7.99 0.99 20.62
N ARG A 122 -8.66 0.01 21.19
CA ARG A 122 -8.85 -1.32 20.55
C ARG A 122 -9.65 -1.24 19.24
N TYR A 123 -10.57 -0.33 19.15
CA TYR A 123 -11.32 -0.06 17.90
C TYR A 123 -10.39 0.45 16.80
N ILE A 124 -9.55 1.45 17.09
CA ILE A 124 -8.56 1.98 16.15
C ILE A 124 -7.53 0.91 15.76
N ASP A 125 -6.98 0.15 16.71
CA ASP A 125 -6.05 -0.96 16.44
C ASP A 125 -6.65 -2.01 15.50
N ARG A 126 -7.96 -2.29 15.65
CA ARG A 126 -8.67 -3.23 14.79
C ARG A 126 -8.84 -2.69 13.37
N LEU A 127 -9.18 -1.41 13.24
CA LEU A 127 -9.26 -0.75 11.93
C LEU A 127 -7.93 -0.79 11.20
N GLN A 128 -6.82 -0.53 11.90
CA GLN A 128 -5.47 -0.61 11.31
C GLN A 128 -5.10 -2.03 10.86
N LYS A 129 -5.44 -3.06 11.64
CA LYS A 129 -5.13 -4.46 11.31
C LYS A 129 -5.95 -5.04 10.16
N GLN A 130 -7.11 -4.47 9.87
CA GLN A 130 -7.97 -4.92 8.77
C GLN A 130 -7.55 -4.37 7.41
N ASP A 131 -6.36 -3.74 7.30
CA ASP A 131 -5.93 -3.01 6.07
C ASP A 131 -7.02 -2.06 5.53
N ALA A 132 -8.00 -1.73 6.35
CA ALA A 132 -8.84 -0.62 6.05
C ALA A 132 -7.94 0.61 6.11
N ASP A 133 -7.41 1.02 4.96
CA ASP A 133 -6.83 2.34 4.78
C ASP A 133 -7.86 3.32 5.35
N LEU A 134 -7.61 3.76 6.58
CA LEU A 134 -8.40 4.85 7.15
C LEU A 134 -8.27 5.98 6.15
N PRO A 135 -9.34 6.36 5.45
CA PRO A 135 -9.22 7.31 4.37
C PRO A 135 -8.54 8.55 4.95
N ALA A 136 -7.37 8.90 4.40
CA ALA A 136 -6.72 10.15 4.79
C ALA A 136 -7.74 11.27 4.65
N ALA A 137 -7.84 12.12 5.65
CA ALA A 137 -8.78 13.24 5.62
C ALA A 137 -8.53 14.04 4.35
N SER A 138 -9.54 14.15 3.51
CA SER A 138 -9.46 14.96 2.29
C SER A 138 -9.43 16.42 2.69
N VAL A 139 -8.25 17.02 2.75
CA VAL A 139 -8.04 18.43 3.09
C VAL A 139 -8.46 19.34 1.93
N MET A 140 -8.62 18.76 0.74
CA MET A 140 -8.89 19.57 -0.45
C MET A 140 -10.38 19.86 -0.58
N SER A 141 -10.73 21.14 -0.57
CA SER A 141 -12.04 21.60 -1.05
C SER A 141 -12.24 21.14 -2.50
N GLU A 142 -13.47 20.83 -2.88
CA GLU A 142 -13.81 20.39 -4.26
C GLU A 142 -13.35 21.39 -5.35
N GLY A 143 -13.08 22.65 -5.00
CA GLY A 143 -12.62 23.73 -5.87
C GLY A 143 -11.12 24.01 -5.85
N ALA A 144 -10.29 23.21 -5.18
CA ALA A 144 -8.85 23.45 -5.15
C ALA A 144 -8.22 23.21 -6.55
N ASP A 145 -7.36 24.14 -6.98
CA ASP A 145 -6.53 23.99 -8.17
C ASP A 145 -5.42 22.96 -7.93
N ALA A 146 -5.76 21.70 -8.15
CA ALA A 146 -4.87 20.59 -7.84
C ALA A 146 -5.11 19.38 -8.75
N VAL A 147 -4.04 18.62 -8.99
CA VAL A 147 -4.12 17.32 -9.67
C VAL A 147 -4.70 16.29 -8.73
N LYS A 148 -5.88 15.75 -9.09
CA LYS A 148 -6.59 14.73 -8.30
C LYS A 148 -6.17 13.34 -8.74
N ILE A 149 -5.58 12.55 -7.83
CA ILE A 149 -5.23 11.15 -8.07
C ILE A 149 -6.28 10.28 -7.38
N MET A 150 -6.96 9.42 -8.15
CA MET A 150 -8.02 8.56 -7.62
C MET A 150 -8.15 7.26 -8.42
N SER A 151 -8.84 6.27 -7.87
CA SER A 151 -9.20 5.08 -8.63
C SER A 151 -10.35 5.38 -9.62
N ILE A 152 -10.44 4.58 -10.70
CA ILE A 152 -11.52 4.70 -11.68
C ILE A 152 -12.89 4.56 -11.01
N HIS A 153 -13.03 3.69 -10.02
CA HIS A 153 -14.28 3.50 -9.28
C HIS A 153 -14.73 4.77 -8.55
N ARG A 154 -13.78 5.50 -7.96
CA ARG A 154 -14.07 6.79 -7.28
C ARG A 154 -14.41 7.91 -8.25
N SER A 155 -14.00 7.82 -9.50
CA SER A 155 -14.31 8.81 -10.52
C SER A 155 -15.72 8.66 -11.12
N LYS A 156 -16.45 7.59 -10.78
CA LYS A 156 -17.81 7.36 -11.30
C LYS A 156 -18.74 8.50 -10.90
N GLY A 157 -19.38 9.12 -11.88
CA GLY A 157 -20.26 10.28 -11.67
C GLY A 157 -19.55 11.63 -11.66
N LEU A 158 -18.21 11.66 -11.65
CA LEU A 158 -17.43 12.89 -11.75
C LEU A 158 -16.96 13.09 -13.20
N GLU A 159 -16.65 14.33 -13.55
CA GLU A 159 -16.11 14.70 -14.85
C GLU A 159 -14.96 15.71 -14.68
N PHE A 160 -13.94 15.60 -15.54
CA PHE A 160 -12.75 16.43 -15.46
C PHE A 160 -12.37 16.97 -16.84
N PRO A 161 -11.84 18.19 -16.96
CA PRO A 161 -11.37 18.72 -18.24
C PRO A 161 -10.35 17.79 -18.90
N ILE A 162 -9.35 17.38 -18.14
CA ILE A 162 -8.26 16.51 -18.59
C ILE A 162 -8.19 15.27 -17.69
N CYS A 163 -8.20 14.08 -18.30
CA CYS A 163 -8.01 12.82 -17.61
C CYS A 163 -6.73 12.12 -18.09
N ILE A 164 -5.93 11.65 -17.13
CA ILE A 164 -4.75 10.83 -17.40
C ILE A 164 -5.00 9.43 -16.85
N LEU A 165 -5.18 8.45 -17.74
CA LEU A 165 -5.29 7.05 -17.37
C LEU A 165 -3.90 6.42 -17.36
N ALA A 166 -3.35 6.26 -16.17
CA ALA A 166 -2.02 5.70 -15.96
C ALA A 166 -2.06 4.18 -15.78
N ARG A 167 -0.90 3.51 -15.97
CA ARG A 167 -0.71 2.07 -15.72
C ARG A 167 -1.65 1.16 -16.51
N CYS A 168 -1.99 1.53 -17.74
CA CYS A 168 -2.86 0.71 -18.59
C CYS A 168 -2.32 -0.71 -18.87
N SER A 169 -1.01 -0.93 -18.73
CA SER A 169 -0.34 -2.21 -18.93
C SER A 169 -0.35 -3.16 -17.72
N ASN A 170 -0.94 -2.74 -16.61
CA ASN A 170 -1.10 -3.64 -15.47
C ASN A 170 -1.94 -4.86 -15.88
N PRO A 171 -1.46 -6.08 -15.60
CA PRO A 171 -2.21 -7.27 -15.95
C PRO A 171 -3.49 -7.37 -15.12
N PHE A 172 -4.55 -7.86 -15.77
CA PHE A 172 -5.76 -8.24 -15.05
C PHE A 172 -5.49 -9.38 -14.09
N ASN A 173 -5.98 -9.25 -12.87
CA ASN A 173 -5.80 -10.29 -11.87
C ASN A 173 -6.63 -11.53 -12.28
N ARG A 174 -5.99 -12.67 -12.50
CA ARG A 174 -6.65 -13.96 -12.79
C ARG A 174 -6.65 -14.80 -11.51
N GLU A 175 -7.83 -15.19 -11.05
CA GLU A 175 -7.93 -16.11 -9.91
C GLU A 175 -7.46 -17.51 -10.29
N GLN A 176 -6.44 -18.00 -9.59
CA GLN A 176 -5.88 -19.35 -9.77
C GLN A 176 -6.10 -20.24 -8.54
N LYS A 177 -7.18 -20.05 -7.82
CA LYS A 177 -7.49 -20.84 -6.62
C LYS A 177 -7.73 -22.30 -6.96
N ASP A 178 -7.42 -23.19 -6.05
CA ASP A 178 -7.64 -24.63 -6.20
C ASP A 178 -9.13 -25.00 -6.21
N ALA A 179 -9.95 -24.25 -5.50
CA ALA A 179 -11.41 -24.34 -5.51
C ALA A 179 -12.02 -23.02 -6.02
N LEU A 180 -12.94 -23.13 -6.98
CA LEU A 180 -13.71 -22.03 -7.55
C LEU A 180 -15.19 -22.26 -7.29
N LEU A 181 -15.87 -21.20 -6.84
CA LEU A 181 -17.31 -21.21 -6.64
C LEU A 181 -17.96 -20.18 -7.57
N HIS A 182 -18.91 -20.64 -8.38
CA HIS A 182 -19.66 -19.77 -9.29
C HIS A 182 -21.16 -19.87 -9.01
N PRO A 183 -21.91 -18.75 -8.93
CA PRO A 183 -23.31 -18.77 -8.52
C PRO A 183 -24.22 -19.67 -9.37
N ARG A 184 -23.94 -19.80 -10.68
CA ARG A 184 -24.76 -20.58 -11.62
C ARG A 184 -24.17 -21.96 -11.91
N LEU A 185 -22.83 -22.10 -11.92
CA LEU A 185 -22.14 -23.31 -12.33
C LEU A 185 -21.72 -24.19 -11.16
N GLY A 186 -21.87 -23.71 -9.92
CA GLY A 186 -21.56 -24.44 -8.71
C GLY A 186 -20.08 -24.44 -8.36
N LEU A 187 -19.59 -25.56 -7.84
CA LEU A 187 -18.24 -25.71 -7.29
C LEU A 187 -17.34 -26.49 -8.27
N GLY A 188 -16.19 -25.91 -8.57
CA GLY A 188 -15.11 -26.57 -9.32
C GLY A 188 -13.85 -26.67 -8.48
N VAL A 189 -13.28 -27.88 -8.39
CA VAL A 189 -12.08 -28.16 -7.56
C VAL A 189 -10.98 -28.81 -8.37
N LYS A 190 -9.73 -28.60 -7.94
CA LYS A 190 -8.64 -29.49 -8.34
C LYS A 190 -8.66 -30.73 -7.47
N LEU A 191 -8.37 -31.87 -8.05
CA LEU A 191 -8.18 -33.12 -7.33
C LEU A 191 -6.71 -33.34 -7.04
N ARG A 192 -6.44 -34.00 -5.91
CA ARG A 192 -5.10 -34.43 -5.53
C ARG A 192 -5.10 -35.94 -5.43
N ASP A 193 -4.26 -36.59 -6.21
CA ASP A 193 -3.95 -37.98 -6.02
C ASP A 193 -3.00 -38.11 -4.83
N LEU A 194 -3.41 -38.88 -3.84
CA LEU A 194 -2.66 -39.05 -2.59
C LEU A 194 -1.47 -40.01 -2.75
N GLU A 195 -1.55 -40.93 -3.72
CA GLU A 195 -0.47 -41.93 -3.95
C GLU A 195 0.70 -41.27 -4.69
N THR A 196 0.42 -40.55 -5.77
CA THR A 196 1.43 -39.91 -6.61
C THR A 196 1.75 -38.46 -6.15
N ASN A 197 0.99 -37.91 -5.21
CA ASN A 197 1.04 -36.52 -4.75
C ASN A 197 0.87 -35.48 -5.88
N CYS A 198 0.27 -35.88 -6.98
CA CYS A 198 0.00 -35.01 -8.12
C CYS A 198 -1.33 -34.28 -7.96
N ARG A 199 -1.35 -33.01 -8.39
CA ARG A 199 -2.57 -32.22 -8.48
C ARG A 199 -2.97 -32.06 -9.93
N TYR A 200 -4.23 -32.33 -10.24
CA TYR A 200 -4.78 -32.15 -11.57
C TYR A 200 -6.10 -31.39 -11.52
N THR A 201 -6.36 -30.63 -12.57
CA THR A 201 -7.58 -29.86 -12.71
C THR A 201 -8.72 -30.73 -13.20
N THR A 202 -9.93 -30.38 -12.81
CA THR A 202 -11.14 -31.07 -13.28
C THR A 202 -11.82 -30.25 -14.38
N LEU A 203 -12.55 -30.92 -15.27
CA LEU A 203 -13.31 -30.29 -16.34
C LEU A 203 -14.32 -29.23 -15.79
N PRO A 204 -15.09 -29.50 -14.73
CA PRO A 204 -15.95 -28.49 -14.11
C PRO A 204 -15.18 -27.26 -13.62
N ARG A 205 -14.01 -27.45 -13.02
CA ARG A 205 -13.19 -26.33 -12.56
C ARG A 205 -12.71 -25.47 -13.73
N GLU A 206 -12.26 -26.06 -14.83
CA GLU A 206 -11.82 -25.30 -16.00
C GLU A 206 -12.98 -24.56 -16.67
N ALA A 207 -14.15 -25.17 -16.78
CA ALA A 207 -15.34 -24.50 -17.30
C ALA A 207 -15.72 -23.29 -16.45
N ILE A 208 -15.70 -23.43 -15.12
CA ILE A 208 -15.96 -22.33 -14.19
C ILE A 208 -14.89 -21.24 -14.33
N ALA A 209 -13.62 -21.61 -14.43
CA ALA A 209 -12.52 -20.65 -14.59
C ALA A 209 -12.66 -19.83 -15.88
N LEU A 210 -13.05 -20.47 -16.97
CA LEU A 210 -13.29 -19.78 -18.25
C LEU A 210 -14.45 -18.78 -18.16
N GLU A 211 -15.58 -19.19 -17.57
CA GLU A 211 -16.73 -18.29 -17.41
C GLU A 211 -16.42 -17.11 -16.45
N MET A 212 -15.80 -17.37 -15.33
CA MET A 212 -15.35 -16.32 -14.41
C MET A 212 -14.38 -15.34 -15.07
N ASN A 213 -13.45 -15.83 -15.90
CA ASN A 213 -12.55 -14.96 -16.66
C ASN A 213 -13.32 -14.08 -17.67
N ARG A 214 -14.31 -14.65 -18.35
CA ARG A 214 -15.16 -13.93 -19.29
C ARG A 214 -15.97 -12.84 -18.60
N GLU A 215 -16.60 -13.16 -17.48
CA GLU A 215 -17.35 -12.17 -16.67
C GLU A 215 -16.43 -11.06 -16.17
N LYS A 216 -15.23 -11.41 -15.72
CA LYS A 216 -14.23 -10.45 -15.27
C LYS A 216 -13.77 -9.52 -16.40
N LEU A 217 -13.43 -10.05 -17.57
CA LEU A 217 -13.06 -9.22 -18.72
C LEU A 217 -14.19 -8.26 -19.13
N SER A 218 -15.43 -8.72 -19.05
CA SER A 218 -16.60 -7.86 -19.28
C SER A 218 -16.68 -6.71 -18.27
N GLU A 219 -16.36 -6.97 -17.00
CA GLU A 219 -16.34 -5.94 -15.97
C GLU A 219 -15.15 -4.97 -16.15
N GLU A 220 -13.95 -5.49 -16.47
CA GLU A 220 -12.78 -4.64 -16.77
C GLU A 220 -13.06 -3.71 -17.97
N MET A 221 -13.78 -4.19 -18.99
CA MET A 221 -14.16 -3.36 -20.12
C MET A 221 -15.17 -2.26 -19.72
N ARG A 222 -16.11 -2.55 -18.82
CA ARG A 222 -16.99 -1.51 -18.23
C ARG A 222 -16.20 -0.49 -17.43
N VAL A 223 -15.20 -0.93 -16.65
CA VAL A 223 -14.31 -0.05 -15.90
C VAL A 223 -13.51 0.86 -16.85
N LEU A 224 -12.96 0.30 -17.94
CA LEU A 224 -12.29 1.10 -18.96
C LEU A 224 -13.24 2.13 -19.60
N TYR A 225 -14.46 1.73 -19.96
CA TYR A 225 -15.46 2.63 -20.48
C TYR A 225 -15.76 3.79 -19.52
N VAL A 226 -15.92 3.50 -18.22
CA VAL A 226 -16.09 4.54 -17.20
C VAL A 226 -14.88 5.49 -17.20
N ALA A 227 -13.67 4.98 -17.22
CA ALA A 227 -12.46 5.81 -17.24
C ALA A 227 -12.41 6.73 -18.47
N MET A 228 -12.72 6.19 -19.65
CA MET A 228 -12.67 6.94 -20.92
C MET A 228 -13.74 8.05 -21.00
N THR A 229 -14.87 7.85 -20.31
CA THR A 229 -15.98 8.83 -20.31
C THR A 229 -15.86 9.91 -19.23
N ARG A 230 -14.76 9.96 -18.48
CA ARG A 230 -14.56 11.01 -17.46
C ARG A 230 -13.97 12.30 -18.02
N ALA A 231 -13.28 12.24 -19.15
CA ALA A 231 -12.67 13.40 -19.77
C ALA A 231 -13.71 14.23 -20.55
N LYS A 232 -13.72 15.54 -20.32
CA LYS A 232 -14.53 16.50 -21.10
C LYS A 232 -13.80 16.96 -22.36
N GLU A 233 -12.50 17.26 -22.24
CA GLU A 233 -11.72 17.87 -23.30
C GLU A 233 -10.61 16.95 -23.79
N LYS A 234 -9.81 16.35 -22.87
CA LYS A 234 -8.64 15.58 -23.24
C LYS A 234 -8.48 14.32 -22.41
N LEU A 235 -8.32 13.19 -23.08
CA LEU A 235 -7.98 11.91 -22.49
C LEU A 235 -6.56 11.53 -22.89
N ILE A 236 -5.71 11.24 -21.90
CA ILE A 236 -4.34 10.77 -22.11
C ILE A 236 -4.24 9.37 -21.52
N MET A 237 -3.86 8.39 -22.32
CA MET A 237 -3.70 7.00 -21.89
C MET A 237 -2.23 6.62 -21.91
N LEU A 238 -1.69 6.16 -20.78
CA LEU A 238 -0.28 5.81 -20.63
C LEU A 238 -0.11 4.30 -20.48
N SER A 239 0.67 3.75 -21.41
CA SER A 239 1.04 2.33 -21.42
C SER A 239 2.55 2.16 -21.35
N THR A 240 3.05 1.29 -20.49
CA THR A 240 4.46 0.94 -20.41
C THR A 240 4.64 -0.52 -20.85
N VAL A 241 5.39 -0.75 -21.90
CA VAL A 241 5.56 -2.08 -22.50
C VAL A 241 7.05 -2.43 -22.56
N LYS A 242 7.43 -3.62 -22.09
CA LYS A 242 8.84 -4.05 -22.07
C LYS A 242 9.44 -4.22 -23.47
N ASN A 243 8.68 -4.77 -24.39
CA ASN A 243 9.07 -4.95 -25.80
C ASN A 243 7.89 -4.56 -26.68
N LEU A 244 7.91 -3.30 -27.13
CA LEU A 244 6.82 -2.71 -27.87
C LEU A 244 6.62 -3.42 -29.23
N ASP A 245 7.67 -3.59 -30.00
CA ASP A 245 7.57 -4.13 -31.36
C ASP A 245 6.98 -5.57 -31.36
N ARG A 246 7.46 -6.43 -30.45
CA ARG A 246 6.91 -7.78 -30.28
C ARG A 246 5.44 -7.76 -29.86
N THR A 247 5.06 -6.83 -28.99
CA THR A 247 3.68 -6.71 -28.53
C THR A 247 2.78 -6.23 -29.66
N LEU A 248 3.20 -5.23 -30.42
CA LEU A 248 2.45 -4.70 -31.55
C LEU A 248 2.29 -5.74 -32.65
N THR A 249 3.35 -6.48 -33.02
CA THR A 249 3.29 -7.57 -34.01
C THR A 249 2.30 -8.64 -33.59
N LYS A 250 2.33 -9.04 -32.32
CA LYS A 250 1.38 -10.03 -31.77
C LYS A 250 -0.08 -9.55 -31.83
N LEU A 251 -0.33 -8.29 -31.51
CA LEU A 251 -1.66 -7.70 -31.56
C LEU A 251 -2.14 -7.53 -33.00
N ALA A 252 -1.31 -6.96 -33.88
CA ALA A 252 -1.62 -6.74 -35.27
C ALA A 252 -2.03 -8.03 -36.00
N ALA A 253 -1.33 -9.16 -35.76
CA ALA A 253 -1.65 -10.47 -36.35
C ALA A 253 -3.04 -11.01 -35.98
N GLN A 254 -3.71 -10.42 -35.00
CA GLN A 254 -5.04 -10.84 -34.56
C GLN A 254 -6.16 -9.91 -35.02
N LEU A 255 -5.81 -8.75 -35.59
CA LEU A 255 -6.76 -7.72 -35.99
C LEU A 255 -7.24 -7.97 -37.43
N SER A 256 -8.51 -7.70 -37.66
CA SER A 256 -9.12 -7.59 -38.97
C SER A 256 -9.56 -6.14 -39.21
N GLY A 257 -9.61 -5.71 -40.46
CA GLY A 257 -10.13 -4.37 -40.84
C GLY A 257 -11.64 -4.23 -40.62
N GLU A 258 -12.28 -5.16 -39.95
CA GLU A 258 -13.70 -5.15 -39.65
C GLU A 258 -13.98 -4.29 -38.41
N ARG A 259 -15.10 -3.58 -38.43
CA ARG A 259 -15.53 -2.71 -37.33
C ARG A 259 -15.74 -3.51 -36.02
N LYS A 260 -16.16 -4.73 -36.11
CA LYS A 260 -16.38 -5.61 -34.96
C LYS A 260 -15.28 -6.64 -34.91
N GLN A 261 -14.41 -6.51 -33.92
CA GLN A 261 -13.35 -7.50 -33.67
C GLN A 261 -13.96 -8.84 -33.19
N GLU A 262 -13.32 -9.93 -33.56
CA GLU A 262 -13.70 -11.26 -33.13
C GLU A 262 -13.66 -11.38 -31.60
N PRO A 263 -14.65 -12.04 -30.98
CA PRO A 263 -14.73 -12.20 -29.52
C PRO A 263 -13.45 -12.79 -28.90
N PHE A 264 -12.73 -13.67 -29.63
CA PHE A 264 -11.52 -14.26 -29.10
C PHE A 264 -10.37 -13.24 -28.94
N VAL A 265 -10.30 -12.23 -29.80
CA VAL A 265 -9.30 -11.14 -29.73
C VAL A 265 -9.50 -10.35 -28.45
N VAL A 266 -10.76 -9.98 -28.17
CA VAL A 266 -11.14 -9.24 -26.98
C VAL A 266 -10.88 -10.06 -25.71
N ASN A 267 -11.20 -11.36 -25.73
CA ASN A 267 -11.05 -12.25 -24.57
C ASN A 267 -9.58 -12.64 -24.28
N ARG A 268 -8.65 -12.44 -25.21
CA ARG A 268 -7.22 -12.72 -25.00
C ARG A 268 -6.48 -11.58 -24.34
N ALA A 269 -7.07 -10.41 -24.26
CA ALA A 269 -6.45 -9.26 -23.61
C ALA A 269 -6.07 -9.58 -22.16
N SER A 270 -4.91 -9.13 -21.76
CA SER A 270 -4.37 -9.32 -20.43
C SER A 270 -4.31 -8.01 -19.62
N SER A 271 -4.53 -6.88 -20.28
CA SER A 271 -4.46 -5.54 -19.70
C SER A 271 -5.30 -4.55 -20.52
N PHE A 272 -5.58 -3.38 -19.99
CA PHE A 272 -6.17 -2.28 -20.77
C PHE A 272 -5.30 -1.90 -21.96
N SER A 273 -3.97 -2.00 -21.80
CA SER A 273 -3.02 -1.72 -22.86
C SER A 273 -3.27 -2.56 -24.11
N ASP A 274 -3.62 -3.84 -23.96
CA ASP A 274 -3.86 -4.72 -25.11
C ASP A 274 -5.05 -4.22 -25.95
N TRP A 275 -6.13 -3.79 -25.32
CA TRP A 275 -7.29 -3.20 -26.01
C TRP A 275 -6.96 -1.84 -26.63
N ILE A 276 -6.29 -0.96 -25.88
CA ILE A 276 -5.94 0.40 -26.35
C ILE A 276 -4.99 0.31 -27.54
N LEU A 277 -3.94 -0.52 -27.48
CA LEU A 277 -2.98 -0.70 -28.58
C LEU A 277 -3.63 -1.37 -29.80
N SER A 278 -4.55 -2.31 -29.60
CA SER A 278 -5.34 -2.89 -30.70
C SER A 278 -6.18 -1.82 -31.40
N CYS A 279 -6.85 -0.95 -30.66
CA CYS A 279 -7.58 0.17 -31.23
C CYS A 279 -6.63 1.16 -31.94
N ALA A 280 -5.48 1.45 -31.34
CA ALA A 280 -4.48 2.35 -31.92
C ALA A 280 -3.88 1.81 -33.23
N LEU A 281 -3.62 0.52 -33.32
CA LEU A 281 -3.19 -0.16 -34.56
C LEU A 281 -4.24 -0.06 -35.66
N SER A 282 -5.52 -0.19 -35.31
CA SER A 282 -6.64 -0.10 -36.25
C SER A 282 -7.06 1.34 -36.58
N HIS A 283 -6.50 2.34 -35.91
CA HIS A 283 -6.81 3.75 -36.14
C HIS A 283 -6.01 4.31 -37.36
N THR A 284 -6.59 5.25 -38.08
CA THR A 284 -5.91 5.92 -39.24
C THR A 284 -4.58 6.53 -38.83
N ASP A 285 -4.52 7.20 -37.66
CA ASP A 285 -3.32 7.88 -37.16
C ASP A 285 -2.28 6.91 -36.57
N GLY A 286 -2.56 5.59 -36.55
CA GLY A 286 -1.70 4.56 -36.00
C GLY A 286 -0.54 4.10 -36.88
N HIS A 287 -0.18 4.82 -37.95
CA HIS A 287 0.83 4.40 -38.90
C HIS A 287 2.18 4.07 -38.25
N GLN A 288 2.68 4.90 -37.32
CA GLN A 288 3.93 4.62 -36.61
C GLN A 288 3.93 3.29 -35.85
N LEU A 289 2.76 2.91 -35.29
CA LEU A 289 2.64 1.65 -34.57
C LEU A 289 2.54 0.47 -35.55
N ARG A 290 1.87 0.65 -36.71
CA ARG A 290 1.80 -0.38 -37.76
C ARG A 290 3.17 -0.63 -38.39
N GLU A 291 3.94 0.40 -38.69
CA GLU A 291 5.33 0.26 -39.19
C GLU A 291 6.17 -0.59 -38.22
N ARG A 292 6.10 -0.30 -36.93
CA ARG A 292 6.80 -1.09 -35.90
C ARG A 292 6.28 -2.50 -35.76
N ALA A 293 5.00 -2.73 -36.01
CA ALA A 293 4.36 -4.04 -36.01
C ALA A 293 4.65 -4.84 -37.28
N MET A 294 5.23 -4.23 -38.31
CA MET A 294 5.34 -4.79 -39.69
C MET A 294 3.97 -5.19 -40.23
N ALA A 295 2.93 -4.44 -39.91
CA ALA A 295 1.56 -4.69 -40.33
C ALA A 295 1.19 -3.78 -41.50
N ASP A 296 0.37 -4.31 -42.41
CA ASP A 296 -0.18 -3.55 -43.51
C ASP A 296 -1.43 -2.74 -43.10
N ASP A 297 -1.93 -1.92 -44.04
CA ASP A 297 -3.09 -1.08 -43.79
C ASP A 297 -4.44 -1.83 -43.86
N SER A 298 -4.45 -3.13 -44.05
CA SER A 298 -5.66 -3.95 -44.11
C SER A 298 -6.43 -4.00 -42.79
N ILE A 299 -5.73 -3.72 -41.67
CA ILE A 299 -6.31 -3.70 -40.32
C ILE A 299 -6.95 -2.34 -39.96
N ILE A 300 -6.91 -1.32 -40.84
CA ILE A 300 -7.44 0.02 -40.57
C ILE A 300 -8.97 0.01 -40.63
N LEU A 301 -9.58 0.57 -39.57
CA LEU A 301 -11.00 0.87 -39.52
C LEU A 301 -11.31 2.14 -40.32
N ARG A 302 -11.99 2.03 -41.47
CA ARG A 302 -12.23 3.12 -42.42
C ARG A 302 -13.10 4.28 -41.90
N ASN A 303 -13.66 4.22 -40.69
CA ASN A 303 -14.60 5.20 -40.13
C ASN A 303 -14.12 5.85 -38.82
N SER A 304 -12.82 5.92 -38.53
CA SER A 304 -12.34 6.68 -37.38
C SER A 304 -12.35 8.19 -37.70
N SER A 305 -13.29 8.92 -37.13
CA SER A 305 -13.49 10.36 -37.40
C SER A 305 -12.77 11.29 -36.40
N GLN A 306 -12.28 10.76 -35.30
CA GLN A 306 -11.61 11.57 -34.25
C GLN A 306 -10.10 11.41 -34.35
N PRO A 307 -9.33 12.52 -34.37
CA PRO A 307 -7.88 12.42 -34.46
C PRO A 307 -7.28 11.90 -33.14
N TRP A 308 -6.31 10.99 -33.26
CA TRP A 308 -5.50 10.50 -32.14
C TRP A 308 -4.06 10.97 -32.28
N SER A 309 -3.49 11.46 -31.20
CA SER A 309 -2.05 11.77 -31.12
C SER A 309 -1.35 10.62 -30.38
N MET A 310 -0.45 9.92 -31.05
CA MET A 310 0.27 8.77 -30.52
C MET A 310 1.75 9.06 -30.43
N HIS A 311 2.33 8.86 -29.26
CA HIS A 311 3.75 9.12 -29.00
C HIS A 311 4.40 7.90 -28.38
N VAL A 312 5.51 7.45 -28.96
CA VAL A 312 6.36 6.41 -28.38
C VAL A 312 7.54 7.10 -27.70
N VAL A 313 7.56 7.04 -26.37
CA VAL A 313 8.65 7.58 -25.55
C VAL A 313 9.56 6.43 -25.16
N LEU A 314 10.82 6.50 -25.57
CA LEU A 314 11.85 5.58 -25.10
C LEU A 314 12.40 6.09 -23.76
N PRO A 315 12.68 5.19 -22.79
CA PRO A 315 13.36 5.62 -21.59
C PRO A 315 14.68 6.28 -21.99
N PRO A 316 15.08 7.36 -21.30
CA PRO A 316 16.42 7.93 -21.51
C PRO A 316 17.43 6.79 -21.37
N LYS A 317 18.38 6.68 -22.30
CA LYS A 317 19.52 5.80 -22.12
C LYS A 317 20.12 6.22 -20.77
N GLN A 318 19.98 5.36 -19.77
CA GLN A 318 20.78 5.53 -18.57
C GLN A 318 22.22 5.43 -19.06
N GLU A 319 22.88 6.56 -19.20
CA GLU A 319 24.35 6.54 -19.13
C GLU A 319 24.65 5.76 -17.88
N PRO A 320 25.51 4.74 -17.94
CA PRO A 320 25.90 4.06 -16.73
C PRO A 320 26.28 5.19 -15.77
N VAL A 321 25.52 5.33 -14.70
CA VAL A 321 25.98 6.09 -13.55
C VAL A 321 27.28 5.37 -13.20
N ILE A 322 28.40 5.91 -13.69
CA ILE A 322 29.67 5.61 -13.10
C ILE A 322 29.45 6.12 -11.69
N GLU A 323 29.00 5.21 -10.79
CA GLU A 323 29.20 5.44 -9.39
C GLU A 323 30.70 5.76 -9.35
N GLU A 324 31.05 7.04 -9.28
CA GLU A 324 32.32 7.43 -8.76
C GLU A 324 32.36 6.68 -7.45
N THR A 325 33.03 5.55 -7.50
CA THR A 325 33.43 4.85 -6.31
C THR A 325 34.25 5.92 -5.59
N GLU A 326 33.55 6.70 -4.73
CA GLU A 326 34.27 7.39 -3.68
C GLU A 326 35.13 6.29 -3.14
N GLU A 327 36.43 6.38 -3.38
CA GLU A 327 37.43 5.58 -2.69
C GLU A 327 37.09 5.80 -1.23
N LYS A 328 36.23 4.91 -0.70
CA LYS A 328 36.01 4.83 0.72
C LYS A 328 37.41 4.62 1.26
N GLN A 329 38.00 5.71 1.75
CA GLN A 329 39.20 5.60 2.57
C GLN A 329 38.92 4.49 3.55
N GLU A 330 39.52 3.35 3.31
CA GLU A 330 39.36 2.18 4.17
C GLU A 330 39.67 2.67 5.58
N ALA A 331 38.63 2.81 6.39
CA ALA A 331 38.80 3.15 7.78
C ALA A 331 39.79 2.14 8.35
N PRO A 332 40.81 2.57 9.12
CA PRO A 332 41.87 1.68 9.58
C PRO A 332 41.23 0.49 10.28
N VAL A 333 41.35 -0.66 9.64
CA VAL A 333 40.75 -1.91 10.09
C VAL A 333 41.27 -2.21 11.48
N ASN A 334 40.40 -2.16 12.48
CA ASN A 334 40.77 -2.47 13.85
C ASN A 334 41.07 -3.98 13.95
N ARG A 335 42.38 -4.31 13.93
CA ARG A 335 42.88 -5.69 13.96
C ARG A 335 42.36 -6.49 15.15
N ASN A 336 42.13 -5.82 16.29
CA ASN A 336 41.60 -6.47 17.49
C ASN A 336 40.11 -6.88 17.27
N LEU A 337 39.35 -6.08 16.51
CA LEU A 337 37.97 -6.40 16.14
C LEU A 337 37.92 -7.59 15.17
N LEU A 338 38.83 -7.62 14.19
CA LEU A 338 38.94 -8.74 13.25
C LEU A 338 39.29 -10.04 13.98
N GLN A 339 40.21 -9.99 14.90
CA GLN A 339 40.62 -11.15 15.68
C GLN A 339 39.49 -11.68 16.56
N SER A 340 38.75 -10.78 17.22
CA SER A 340 37.56 -11.15 18.02
C SER A 340 36.41 -11.69 17.18
N LEU A 341 36.24 -11.23 15.95
CA LEU A 341 35.27 -11.76 15.00
C LEU A 341 35.70 -13.13 14.49
N GLN A 342 36.99 -13.32 14.21
CA GLN A 342 37.53 -14.58 13.74
C GLN A 342 37.38 -15.68 14.82
N GLU A 343 37.68 -15.37 16.08
CA GLU A 343 37.46 -16.26 17.22
C GLU A 343 36.00 -16.64 17.39
N LYS A 344 35.05 -15.70 17.14
CA LYS A 344 33.60 -15.99 17.19
C LYS A 344 33.12 -16.84 16.01
N ILE A 345 33.69 -16.66 14.83
CA ILE A 345 33.34 -17.44 13.63
C ILE A 345 33.91 -18.87 13.73
N GLU A 346 35.12 -19.01 14.27
CA GLU A 346 35.80 -20.29 14.47
C GLU A 346 35.27 -21.05 15.71
N PHE A 347 34.47 -20.41 16.55
CA PHE A 347 33.90 -21.02 17.73
C PHE A 347 33.08 -22.25 17.39
N GLN A 348 33.57 -23.40 17.75
CA GLN A 348 32.80 -24.67 17.65
C GLN A 348 32.08 -24.96 18.97
N TYR A 349 30.77 -25.05 18.91
CA TYR A 349 29.97 -25.41 20.08
C TYR A 349 30.37 -26.81 20.56
N GLN A 350 30.96 -26.90 21.74
CA GLN A 350 31.48 -28.15 22.30
C GLN A 350 30.45 -29.28 22.43
N ARG A 351 29.16 -28.92 22.49
CA ARG A 351 28.07 -29.89 22.61
C ARG A 351 27.23 -29.95 21.31
N LYS A 352 27.89 -29.96 20.17
CA LYS A 352 27.26 -30.01 18.85
C LYS A 352 26.26 -31.15 18.69
N MET A 353 26.54 -32.31 19.32
CA MET A 353 25.60 -33.44 19.35
C MET A 353 24.24 -33.10 19.99
N LEU A 354 24.21 -32.23 21.00
CA LEU A 354 22.95 -31.82 21.62
C LEU A 354 22.07 -30.95 20.72
N THR A 355 22.63 -30.30 19.72
CA THR A 355 21.86 -29.50 18.77
C THR A 355 21.09 -30.34 17.75
N GLN A 356 21.41 -31.63 17.66
CA GLN A 356 20.72 -32.60 16.79
C GLN A 356 19.56 -33.31 17.52
N LEU A 357 19.46 -33.14 18.83
CA LEU A 357 18.36 -33.71 19.60
C LEU A 357 17.09 -32.84 19.42
N PRO A 358 15.92 -33.40 19.12
CA PRO A 358 14.70 -32.66 19.03
C PRO A 358 14.35 -32.03 20.38
N ALA A 359 13.91 -30.77 20.37
CA ALA A 359 13.56 -30.03 21.59
C ALA A 359 12.33 -30.60 22.33
N LYS A 360 11.55 -31.43 21.66
CA LYS A 360 10.41 -32.19 22.21
C LYS A 360 10.40 -33.56 21.56
N VAL A 361 10.34 -34.58 22.38
CA VAL A 361 10.22 -36.00 21.98
C VAL A 361 8.91 -36.51 22.57
N THR A 362 8.13 -37.22 21.78
CA THR A 362 6.91 -37.89 22.29
C THR A 362 7.26 -39.16 23.06
N ALA A 363 6.40 -39.58 23.99
CA ALA A 363 6.63 -40.79 24.80
C ALA A 363 6.80 -42.05 23.94
N SER A 364 6.25 -42.10 22.74
CA SER A 364 6.39 -43.18 21.76
C SER A 364 7.72 -43.17 21.00
N GLU A 365 8.52 -42.12 21.05
CA GLU A 365 9.84 -42.03 20.46
C GLU A 365 10.96 -42.33 21.44
N LEU A 366 10.60 -42.50 22.73
CA LEU A 366 11.50 -42.87 23.84
C LEU A 366 11.42 -44.35 24.18
N ALA A 367 10.45 -45.11 23.66
CA ALA A 367 10.27 -46.54 23.81
C ALA A 367 10.93 -47.27 22.64
#